data_591d72b63269beac48ce4e9333d31f6b
#
_entry.id   591d72b63269beac48ce4e9333d31f6b
#
_cell.length_a   1.000
_cell.length_b   1.000
_cell.length_c   1.000
_cell.angle_alpha   90.00
_cell.angle_beta   90.00
_cell.angle_gamma   90.00
#
_symmetry.space_group_name_H-M   'P 1'
#
loop_
_entity.id
_entity.type
_entity.pdbx_description
1 polymer ?
#
loop_
_entity_poly.entity_id
_entity_poly.type
_entity_poly.pdbx_seq_one_letter_code
_entity_poly.pdbx_strand_id
1 'polypeptide(L)'
;MTSGNPHRNRRNGDIIRTMILHLHLVRHGQTYFNRYNRLQGWSNSPLTESGVADAVKAGERLKGLTFAAAYCSDTTRAQQTAEKILDINEAAGNPRPALVTDMHFREQFYGYYEGLDMAMAWYAAGAPHGVKTYNQIVEKFGLGASRDFLKEADPFHDAESDEEYWTRVEGAFRLIADNPNLKDGDDVLQISHGNTLLSLGHRFGGPDFDLNERPANGSVTVIDFDTDKPFGEAVTIVSYGK
;
A
#
# COMPACT_ATOMS: atom_id res chain seq x y z
N MET A 1 39.74 -48.30 8.73
CA MET A 1 38.49 -48.32 9.48
C MET A 1 37.69 -47.10 9.01
N THR A 2 36.68 -47.41 8.26
CA THR A 2 35.89 -46.52 7.45
C THR A 2 34.76 -45.92 8.29
N SER A 3 34.65 -44.61 8.39
CA SER A 3 33.47 -43.92 8.93
C SER A 3 32.67 -43.36 7.77
N GLY A 4 31.55 -43.99 7.52
CA GLY A 4 30.59 -43.58 6.51
C GLY A 4 29.82 -42.34 6.89
N ASN A 5 29.72 -41.41 5.95
CA ASN A 5 28.92 -40.24 5.99
C ASN A 5 27.47 -40.58 5.59
N PRO A 6 26.43 -40.34 6.38
CA PRO A 6 25.06 -40.57 5.94
C PRO A 6 24.59 -39.41 5.03
N HIS A 7 24.52 -39.67 3.74
CA HIS A 7 23.77 -38.87 2.79
C HIS A 7 22.31 -38.71 3.25
N ARG A 8 21.92 -37.51 3.63
CA ARG A 8 20.52 -37.15 3.81
C ARG A 8 19.83 -37.20 2.44
N ASN A 9 19.07 -38.26 2.22
CA ASN A 9 18.16 -38.38 1.11
C ASN A 9 17.14 -37.25 1.13
N ARG A 10 17.26 -36.26 0.23
CA ARG A 10 16.17 -35.37 -0.13
C ARG A 10 15.12 -36.24 -0.84
N ARG A 11 13.97 -36.36 -0.20
CA ARG A 11 12.81 -37.03 -0.82
C ARG A 11 12.35 -36.15 -1.99
N ASN A 12 12.27 -36.78 -3.15
CA ASN A 12 11.68 -36.27 -4.37
C ASN A 12 10.21 -35.90 -4.15
N GLY A 13 9.78 -34.74 -4.62
CA GLY A 13 8.40 -34.53 -5.03
C GLY A 13 7.58 -33.56 -4.23
N ASP A 14 8.18 -32.60 -3.47
CA ASP A 14 7.41 -31.42 -3.08
C ASP A 14 7.24 -30.55 -4.33
N ILE A 15 6.07 -30.65 -4.97
CA ILE A 15 5.59 -29.62 -5.88
C ILE A 15 5.55 -28.38 -5.02
N ILE A 16 6.47 -27.43 -5.27
CA ILE A 16 6.42 -26.08 -4.71
C ILE A 16 5.10 -25.50 -5.24
N ARG A 17 4.05 -25.56 -4.43
CA ARG A 17 2.78 -24.90 -4.73
C ARG A 17 3.04 -23.42 -4.51
N THR A 18 3.22 -22.68 -5.57
CA THR A 18 3.21 -21.23 -5.55
C THR A 18 1.89 -20.77 -4.93
N MET A 19 1.96 -19.97 -3.86
CA MET A 19 0.76 -19.39 -3.25
C MET A 19 0.57 -17.97 -3.84
N ILE A 20 -0.45 -17.82 -4.66
CA ILE A 20 -0.85 -16.52 -5.22
C ILE A 20 -2.06 -16.04 -4.45
N LEU A 21 -1.97 -14.84 -3.90
CA LEU A 21 -3.06 -14.14 -3.21
C LEU A 21 -3.59 -13.02 -4.09
N HIS A 22 -4.91 -12.82 -4.09
CA HIS A 22 -5.57 -11.70 -4.77
C HIS A 22 -5.77 -10.56 -3.77
N LEU A 23 -4.87 -9.56 -3.79
CA LEU A 23 -4.96 -8.43 -2.88
C LEU A 23 -5.83 -7.32 -3.49
N HIS A 24 -6.92 -6.97 -2.82
CA HIS A 24 -7.81 -5.86 -3.15
C HIS A 24 -7.39 -4.65 -2.31
N LEU A 25 -6.56 -3.79 -2.92
CA LEU A 25 -6.04 -2.59 -2.27
C LEU A 25 -7.01 -1.43 -2.49
N VAL A 26 -7.62 -0.95 -1.42
CA VAL A 26 -8.57 0.16 -1.46
C VAL A 26 -7.89 1.42 -0.94
N ARG A 27 -7.86 2.51 -1.73
CA ARG A 27 -7.46 3.79 -1.18
C ARG A 27 -8.48 4.24 -0.16
N HIS A 28 -8.03 4.61 1.05
CA HIS A 28 -8.92 5.13 2.10
C HIS A 28 -9.82 6.26 1.56
N GLY A 29 -11.00 6.46 2.18
CA GLY A 29 -11.92 7.54 1.84
C GLY A 29 -11.32 8.92 2.06
N GLN A 30 -11.88 9.94 1.39
CA GLN A 30 -11.40 11.33 1.50
C GLN A 30 -11.36 11.81 2.95
N THR A 31 -10.25 12.45 3.34
CA THR A 31 -10.10 13.13 4.63
C THR A 31 -10.14 14.65 4.47
N TYR A 32 -10.25 15.39 5.57
CA TYR A 32 -10.12 16.85 5.53
C TYR A 32 -8.75 17.30 5.03
N PHE A 33 -7.67 16.58 5.35
CA PHE A 33 -6.34 16.89 4.81
C PHE A 33 -6.30 16.72 3.29
N ASN A 34 -6.93 15.68 2.73
CA ASN A 34 -7.05 15.54 1.28
C ASN A 34 -7.82 16.72 0.67
N ARG A 35 -8.95 17.11 1.28
CA ARG A 35 -9.77 18.24 0.84
C ARG A 35 -9.05 19.57 0.85
N TYR A 36 -8.11 19.76 1.81
CA TYR A 36 -7.34 20.99 1.98
C TYR A 36 -5.96 20.94 1.33
N ASN A 37 -5.66 19.92 0.50
CA ASN A 37 -4.36 19.70 -0.16
C ASN A 37 -3.18 19.69 0.82
N ARG A 38 -3.35 19.04 1.96
CA ARG A 38 -2.30 18.86 2.97
C ARG A 38 -1.66 17.48 2.84
N LEU A 39 -0.34 17.41 3.07
CA LEU A 39 0.36 16.13 3.17
C LEU A 39 -0.19 15.31 4.35
N GLN A 40 -0.47 14.05 4.11
CA GLN A 40 -1.00 13.14 5.11
C GLN A 40 -0.39 11.75 4.95
N GLY A 41 0.65 11.50 5.71
CA GLY A 41 1.28 10.20 5.84
C GLY A 41 0.88 9.53 7.15
N TRP A 42 1.67 9.76 8.20
CA TRP A 42 1.42 9.15 9.51
C TRP A 42 0.48 9.95 10.40
N SER A 43 0.24 11.22 10.09
CA SER A 43 -0.73 12.05 10.79
C SER A 43 -2.17 11.62 10.54
N ASN A 44 -3.05 11.91 11.50
CA ASN A 44 -4.47 11.60 11.41
C ASN A 44 -5.31 12.84 11.08
N SER A 45 -6.29 12.63 10.19
CA SER A 45 -7.39 13.55 9.91
C SER A 45 -8.63 12.68 9.66
N PRO A 46 -9.81 13.03 10.20
CA PRO A 46 -11.01 12.23 10.01
C PRO A 46 -11.46 12.18 8.56
N LEU A 47 -12.25 11.17 8.23
CA LEU A 47 -12.96 11.12 6.95
C LEU A 47 -13.96 12.27 6.86
N THR A 48 -14.13 12.83 5.67
CA THR A 48 -15.24 13.71 5.34
C THR A 48 -16.51 12.88 5.11
N GLU A 49 -17.68 13.51 5.00
CA GLU A 49 -18.91 12.83 4.58
C GLU A 49 -18.72 12.15 3.21
N SER A 50 -18.03 12.81 2.27
CA SER A 50 -17.66 12.23 0.98
C SER A 50 -16.75 11.01 1.17
N GLY A 51 -15.80 11.06 2.11
CA GLY A 51 -14.89 9.95 2.40
C GLY A 51 -15.61 8.72 2.97
N VAL A 52 -16.65 8.92 3.79
CA VAL A 52 -17.52 7.83 4.24
C VAL A 52 -18.28 7.25 3.04
N ALA A 53 -18.81 8.09 2.13
CA ALA A 53 -19.46 7.64 0.91
C ALA A 53 -18.51 6.89 -0.03
N ASP A 54 -17.22 7.28 -0.10
CA ASP A 54 -16.18 6.57 -0.85
C ASP A 54 -15.99 5.13 -0.30
N ALA A 55 -15.93 4.99 1.02
CA ALA A 55 -15.82 3.69 1.68
C ALA A 55 -17.06 2.80 1.44
N VAL A 56 -18.26 3.40 1.46
CA VAL A 56 -19.50 2.68 1.13
C VAL A 56 -19.48 2.18 -0.31
N LYS A 57 -19.11 3.02 -1.27
CA LYS A 57 -19.00 2.62 -2.70
C LYS A 57 -18.00 1.48 -2.90
N ALA A 58 -16.85 1.54 -2.23
CA ALA A 58 -15.88 0.46 -2.27
C ALA A 58 -16.46 -0.84 -1.68
N GLY A 59 -17.14 -0.76 -0.53
CA GLY A 59 -17.84 -1.90 0.08
C GLY A 59 -18.89 -2.52 -0.83
N GLU A 60 -19.74 -1.70 -1.47
CA GLU A 60 -20.74 -2.18 -2.42
C GLU A 60 -20.13 -2.89 -3.64
N ARG A 61 -18.99 -2.40 -4.13
CA ARG A 61 -18.23 -3.04 -5.21
C ARG A 61 -17.65 -4.39 -4.81
N LEU A 62 -17.18 -4.51 -3.57
CA LEU A 62 -16.47 -5.67 -3.07
C LEU A 62 -17.36 -6.67 -2.31
N LYS A 63 -18.65 -6.38 -2.11
CA LYS A 63 -19.56 -7.20 -1.28
C LYS A 63 -19.77 -8.64 -1.77
N GLY A 64 -19.45 -8.94 -3.01
CA GLY A 64 -19.54 -10.29 -3.58
C GLY A 64 -18.32 -11.18 -3.32
N LEU A 65 -17.26 -10.64 -2.71
CA LEU A 65 -16.03 -11.37 -2.42
C LEU A 65 -16.05 -11.90 -0.98
N THR A 66 -15.42 -13.04 -0.77
CA THR A 66 -15.17 -13.60 0.56
C THR A 66 -13.72 -13.34 0.92
N PHE A 67 -13.46 -12.41 1.82
CA PHE A 67 -12.10 -12.10 2.24
C PHE A 67 -11.61 -13.10 3.30
N ALA A 68 -10.47 -13.76 3.01
CA ALA A 68 -9.80 -14.65 3.96
C ALA A 68 -9.06 -13.86 5.07
N ALA A 69 -8.64 -12.62 4.79
CA ALA A 69 -8.00 -11.72 5.73
C ALA A 69 -8.25 -10.25 5.37
N ALA A 70 -8.08 -9.36 6.34
CA ALA A 70 -8.19 -7.92 6.14
C ALA A 70 -7.06 -7.20 6.88
N TYR A 71 -6.41 -6.24 6.19
CA TYR A 71 -5.27 -5.48 6.69
C TYR A 71 -5.46 -3.99 6.44
N CYS A 72 -4.98 -3.16 7.35
CA CYS A 72 -4.85 -1.72 7.12
C CYS A 72 -3.75 -1.12 8.00
N SER A 73 -3.42 0.15 7.74
CA SER A 73 -2.60 0.90 8.69
C SER A 73 -3.38 1.19 9.97
N ASP A 74 -2.65 1.46 11.03
CA ASP A 74 -3.19 1.87 12.33
C ASP A 74 -3.71 3.33 12.34
N THR A 75 -3.78 3.99 11.17
CA THR A 75 -4.36 5.33 11.03
C THR A 75 -5.90 5.27 11.03
N THR A 76 -6.53 6.27 11.65
CA THR A 76 -7.99 6.33 11.82
C THR A 76 -8.73 6.23 10.48
N ARG A 77 -8.26 6.94 9.42
CA ARG A 77 -8.88 6.92 8.09
C ARG A 77 -8.90 5.53 7.46
N ALA A 78 -7.81 4.76 7.64
CA ALA A 78 -7.71 3.42 7.09
C ALA A 78 -8.63 2.45 7.83
N GLN A 79 -8.63 2.51 9.15
CA GLN A 79 -9.52 1.68 9.97
C GLN A 79 -10.99 1.96 9.69
N GLN A 80 -11.41 3.24 9.67
CA GLN A 80 -12.79 3.61 9.36
C GLN A 80 -13.24 3.15 7.97
N THR A 81 -12.34 3.22 6.98
CA THR A 81 -12.62 2.73 5.63
C THR A 81 -12.75 1.20 5.62
N ALA A 82 -11.84 0.48 6.28
CA ALA A 82 -11.88 -0.97 6.40
C ALA A 82 -13.16 -1.46 7.06
N GLU A 83 -13.51 -0.90 8.23
CA GLU A 83 -14.70 -1.28 8.98
C GLU A 83 -15.97 -1.08 8.15
N LYS A 84 -16.09 0.04 7.44
CA LYS A 84 -17.25 0.29 6.57
C LYS A 84 -17.38 -0.73 5.44
N ILE A 85 -16.27 -1.12 4.82
CA ILE A 85 -16.25 -2.14 3.77
C ILE A 85 -16.62 -3.51 4.34
N LEU A 86 -16.05 -3.87 5.50
CA LEU A 86 -16.33 -5.14 6.17
C LEU A 86 -17.77 -5.24 6.67
N ASP A 87 -18.36 -4.14 7.19
CA ASP A 87 -19.77 -4.10 7.57
C ASP A 87 -20.70 -4.44 6.40
N ILE A 88 -20.43 -3.87 5.22
CA ILE A 88 -21.23 -4.10 4.01
C ILE A 88 -21.01 -5.53 3.51
N ASN A 89 -19.79 -6.03 3.55
CA ASN A 89 -19.45 -7.38 3.12
C ASN A 89 -20.11 -8.43 4.01
N GLU A 90 -20.09 -8.24 5.34
CA GLU A 90 -20.77 -9.09 6.31
C GLU A 90 -22.30 -9.06 6.14
N ALA A 91 -22.88 -7.87 5.94
CA ALA A 91 -24.31 -7.73 5.66
C ALA A 91 -24.75 -8.43 4.37
N ALA A 92 -23.85 -8.64 3.42
CA ALA A 92 -24.08 -9.44 2.23
C ALA A 92 -24.00 -10.96 2.45
N GLY A 93 -23.70 -11.41 3.69
CA GLY A 93 -23.66 -12.82 4.09
C GLY A 93 -22.28 -13.46 4.09
N ASN A 94 -21.22 -12.69 3.89
CA ASN A 94 -19.85 -13.21 3.94
C ASN A 94 -19.33 -13.27 5.40
N PRO A 95 -18.44 -14.21 5.72
CA PRO A 95 -17.77 -14.23 7.01
C PRO A 95 -16.89 -12.99 7.16
N ARG A 96 -16.89 -12.37 8.35
CA ARG A 96 -16.05 -11.20 8.64
C ARG A 96 -14.68 -11.64 9.12
N PRO A 97 -13.59 -11.37 8.37
CA PRO A 97 -12.25 -11.60 8.87
C PRO A 97 -11.89 -10.59 9.98
N ALA A 98 -10.98 -11.00 10.88
CA ALA A 98 -10.39 -10.05 11.80
C ALA A 98 -9.59 -8.98 11.05
N LEU A 99 -9.79 -7.70 11.40
CA LEU A 99 -8.99 -6.61 10.86
C LEU A 99 -7.65 -6.53 11.59
N VAL A 100 -6.56 -6.75 10.86
CA VAL A 100 -5.20 -6.59 11.36
C VAL A 100 -4.70 -5.18 11.04
N THR A 101 -4.28 -4.44 12.07
CA THR A 101 -3.71 -3.10 11.90
C THR A 101 -2.22 -3.11 12.20
N ASP A 102 -1.42 -2.54 11.29
CA ASP A 102 0.03 -2.46 11.50
C ASP A 102 0.63 -1.22 10.82
N MET A 103 1.72 -0.71 11.38
CA MET A 103 2.41 0.48 10.87
C MET A 103 3.03 0.28 9.48
N HIS A 104 3.35 -0.96 9.10
CA HIS A 104 3.90 -1.25 7.77
C HIS A 104 2.92 -0.90 6.64
N PHE A 105 1.61 -0.86 6.91
CA PHE A 105 0.57 -0.46 5.94
C PHE A 105 0.34 1.05 5.87
N ARG A 106 1.06 1.88 6.64
CA ARG A 106 0.94 3.35 6.57
C ARG A 106 1.38 3.89 5.20
N GLU A 107 0.92 5.10 4.90
CA GLU A 107 1.44 5.93 3.81
C GLU A 107 2.89 6.34 4.10
N GLN A 108 3.59 6.90 3.11
CA GLN A 108 4.88 7.55 3.31
C GLN A 108 4.84 8.49 4.53
N PHE A 109 5.87 8.45 5.35
CA PHE A 109 6.07 9.44 6.41
C PHE A 109 6.68 10.71 5.83
N TYR A 110 5.99 11.83 6.01
CA TYR A 110 6.43 13.12 5.50
C TYR A 110 7.23 13.95 6.51
N GLY A 111 7.54 13.40 7.70
CA GLY A 111 8.34 14.05 8.72
C GLY A 111 7.79 15.41 9.14
N TYR A 112 8.64 16.42 9.15
CA TYR A 112 8.29 17.82 9.47
C TYR A 112 7.13 18.36 8.61
N TYR A 113 6.95 17.83 7.40
CA TYR A 113 5.93 18.30 6.45
C TYR A 113 4.55 17.67 6.64
N GLU A 114 4.37 16.78 7.62
CA GLU A 114 3.04 16.23 7.96
C GLU A 114 2.03 17.35 8.25
N GLY A 115 0.89 17.32 7.54
CA GLY A 115 -0.18 18.32 7.70
C GLY A 115 0.08 19.67 7.05
N LEU A 116 1.24 19.89 6.42
CA LEU A 116 1.51 21.12 5.70
C LEU A 116 0.89 21.13 4.31
N ASP A 117 0.75 22.32 3.73
CA ASP A 117 0.31 22.48 2.35
C ASP A 117 1.25 21.74 1.37
N MET A 118 0.67 20.96 0.47
CA MET A 118 1.44 20.13 -0.47
C MET A 118 2.36 20.98 -1.36
N ALA A 119 1.87 22.12 -1.88
CA ALA A 119 2.67 22.94 -2.78
C ALA A 119 3.89 23.52 -2.08
N MET A 120 3.72 23.95 -0.81
CA MET A 120 4.83 24.46 0.00
C MET A 120 5.86 23.36 0.31
N ALA A 121 5.41 22.18 0.69
CA ALA A 121 6.31 21.06 1.01
C ALA A 121 7.12 20.63 -0.21
N TRP A 122 6.46 20.45 -1.37
CA TRP A 122 7.16 20.05 -2.60
C TRP A 122 8.04 21.16 -3.17
N TYR A 123 7.68 22.44 -2.94
CA TYR A 123 8.58 23.56 -3.27
C TYR A 123 9.85 23.50 -2.41
N ALA A 124 9.72 23.29 -1.10
CA ALA A 124 10.86 23.18 -0.20
C ALA A 124 11.78 22.01 -0.58
N ALA A 125 11.21 20.86 -0.91
CA ALA A 125 11.95 19.68 -1.36
C ALA A 125 12.64 19.89 -2.72
N GLY A 126 11.97 20.53 -3.67
CA GLY A 126 12.45 20.66 -5.05
C GLY A 126 13.37 21.85 -5.30
N ALA A 127 13.21 22.96 -4.59
CA ALA A 127 13.94 24.21 -4.86
C ALA A 127 15.47 24.06 -4.81
N PRO A 128 16.09 23.34 -3.88
CA PRO A 128 17.54 23.08 -3.89
C PRO A 128 18.02 22.35 -5.16
N HIS A 129 17.15 21.58 -5.80
CA HIS A 129 17.41 20.80 -7.00
C HIS A 129 16.96 21.48 -8.32
N GLY A 130 16.56 22.76 -8.24
CA GLY A 130 16.19 23.58 -9.41
C GLY A 130 14.80 23.26 -9.98
N VAL A 131 13.91 22.65 -9.20
CA VAL A 131 12.50 22.36 -9.53
C VAL A 131 11.58 22.85 -8.41
N LYS A 132 10.28 23.00 -8.70
CA LYS A 132 9.36 23.69 -7.77
C LYS A 132 8.13 22.85 -7.37
N THR A 133 7.88 21.76 -8.07
CA THR A 133 6.66 20.98 -7.87
C THR A 133 6.98 19.49 -7.80
N TYR A 134 6.08 18.73 -7.18
CA TYR A 134 6.16 17.28 -7.14
C TYR A 134 6.33 16.67 -8.55
N ASN A 135 5.51 17.11 -9.51
CA ASN A 135 5.56 16.58 -10.87
C ASN A 135 6.92 16.85 -11.52
N GLN A 136 7.50 18.04 -11.32
CA GLN A 136 8.84 18.34 -11.84
C GLN A 136 9.94 17.49 -11.18
N ILE A 137 9.82 17.19 -9.89
CA ILE A 137 10.74 16.26 -9.21
C ILE A 137 10.63 14.88 -9.88
N VAL A 138 9.42 14.34 -9.98
CA VAL A 138 9.17 12.99 -10.53
C VAL A 138 9.60 12.90 -11.98
N GLU A 139 9.28 13.88 -12.82
CA GLU A 139 9.63 13.91 -14.23
C GLU A 139 11.15 13.96 -14.45
N LYS A 140 11.86 14.77 -13.68
CA LYS A 140 13.28 14.99 -13.88
C LYS A 140 14.18 13.98 -13.17
N PHE A 141 13.77 13.51 -11.99
CA PHE A 141 14.62 12.72 -11.09
C PHE A 141 14.02 11.36 -10.71
N GLY A 142 12.78 11.10 -11.09
CA GLY A 142 12.05 9.87 -10.74
C GLY A 142 11.26 9.97 -9.43
N LEU A 143 10.37 8.99 -9.24
CA LEU A 143 9.45 8.98 -8.10
C LEU A 143 10.18 8.86 -6.75
N GLY A 144 11.23 8.03 -6.67
CA GLY A 144 12.03 7.86 -5.44
C GLY A 144 12.67 9.15 -4.96
N ALA A 145 13.17 9.97 -5.90
CA ALA A 145 13.77 11.26 -5.57
C ALA A 145 12.81 12.21 -4.83
N SER A 146 11.51 12.06 -5.00
CA SER A 146 10.55 12.88 -4.24
C SER A 146 10.63 12.63 -2.73
N ARG A 147 10.90 11.38 -2.33
CA ARG A 147 11.09 11.01 -0.92
C ARG A 147 12.43 11.49 -0.40
N ASP A 148 13.49 11.23 -1.13
CA ASP A 148 14.85 11.60 -0.73
C ASP A 148 15.02 13.12 -0.59
N PHE A 149 14.47 13.90 -1.53
CA PHE A 149 14.50 15.37 -1.47
C PHE A 149 13.66 15.92 -0.31
N LEU A 150 12.53 15.28 -0.01
CA LEU A 150 11.72 15.70 1.14
C LEU A 150 12.43 15.43 2.45
N LYS A 151 13.08 14.26 2.58
CA LYS A 151 13.93 13.92 3.74
C LYS A 151 15.11 14.89 3.87
N GLU A 152 15.76 15.24 2.77
CA GLU A 152 16.87 16.20 2.75
C GLU A 152 16.40 17.60 3.22
N ALA A 153 15.21 18.02 2.78
CA ALA A 153 14.62 19.31 3.16
C ALA A 153 14.02 19.32 4.56
N ASP A 154 13.76 18.18 5.17
CA ASP A 154 13.26 18.06 6.54
C ASP A 154 14.38 18.41 7.53
N PRO A 155 14.21 19.48 8.34
CA PRO A 155 15.25 19.91 9.28
C PRO A 155 15.58 18.92 10.37
N PHE A 156 14.72 17.91 10.59
CA PHE A 156 14.92 16.82 11.55
C PHE A 156 15.33 15.51 10.87
N HIS A 157 15.23 15.44 9.52
CA HIS A 157 15.47 14.23 8.73
C HIS A 157 14.59 13.03 9.13
N ASP A 158 13.39 13.30 9.64
CA ASP A 158 12.43 12.28 10.09
C ASP A 158 11.62 11.70 8.92
N ALA A 159 11.43 12.44 7.82
CA ALA A 159 10.74 11.94 6.64
C ALA A 159 11.40 10.66 6.09
N GLU A 160 10.62 9.73 5.56
CA GLU A 160 11.16 8.52 4.95
C GLU A 160 11.92 8.83 3.65
N SER A 161 13.12 8.26 3.51
CA SER A 161 13.81 8.11 2.21
C SER A 161 13.10 7.06 1.35
N ASP A 162 13.47 6.95 0.07
CA ASP A 162 12.94 5.90 -0.81
C ASP A 162 13.27 4.49 -0.31
N GLU A 163 14.47 4.28 0.20
CA GLU A 163 14.91 3.00 0.77
C GLU A 163 14.13 2.63 2.04
N GLU A 164 13.98 3.56 2.99
CA GLU A 164 13.21 3.35 4.23
C GLU A 164 11.74 3.04 3.93
N TYR A 165 11.15 3.80 3.01
CA TYR A 165 9.78 3.59 2.57
C TYR A 165 9.57 2.18 1.99
N TRP A 166 10.42 1.75 1.04
CA TRP A 166 10.27 0.43 0.43
C TRP A 166 10.57 -0.70 1.39
N THR A 167 11.52 -0.53 2.32
CA THR A 167 11.79 -1.51 3.39
C THR A 167 10.55 -1.73 4.25
N ARG A 168 9.85 -0.66 4.61
CA ARG A 168 8.62 -0.75 5.38
C ARG A 168 7.45 -1.35 4.57
N VAL A 169 7.25 -0.91 3.33
CA VAL A 169 6.19 -1.45 2.46
C VAL A 169 6.40 -2.95 2.20
N GLU A 170 7.62 -3.37 1.93
CA GLU A 170 7.95 -4.80 1.80
C GLU A 170 7.63 -5.58 3.08
N GLY A 171 7.84 -4.97 4.24
CA GLY A 171 7.42 -5.52 5.53
C GLY A 171 5.92 -5.80 5.60
N ALA A 172 5.06 -4.93 5.03
CA ALA A 172 3.62 -5.16 4.94
C ALA A 172 3.27 -6.41 4.12
N PHE A 173 3.88 -6.58 2.96
CA PHE A 173 3.68 -7.77 2.13
C PHE A 173 4.19 -9.05 2.80
N ARG A 174 5.29 -8.95 3.55
CA ARG A 174 5.82 -10.06 4.34
C ARG A 174 4.85 -10.47 5.46
N LEU A 175 4.22 -9.51 6.16
CA LEU A 175 3.18 -9.79 7.15
C LEU A 175 1.99 -10.55 6.55
N ILE A 176 1.61 -10.24 5.30
CA ILE A 176 0.56 -10.99 4.59
C ILE A 176 1.05 -12.39 4.24
N ALA A 177 2.24 -12.53 3.67
CA ALA A 177 2.81 -13.83 3.27
C ALA A 177 3.01 -14.79 4.45
N ASP A 178 3.36 -14.25 5.62
CA ASP A 178 3.59 -15.03 6.85
C ASP A 178 2.30 -15.45 7.57
N ASN A 179 1.11 -15.08 7.06
CA ASN A 179 -0.16 -15.47 7.68
C ASN A 179 -0.46 -16.95 7.38
N PRO A 180 -0.39 -17.84 8.40
CA PRO A 180 -0.53 -19.28 8.18
C PRO A 180 -1.94 -19.74 7.79
N ASN A 181 -2.92 -18.85 7.88
CA ASN A 181 -4.32 -19.18 7.55
C ASN A 181 -4.66 -18.90 6.08
N LEU A 182 -3.80 -18.19 5.35
CA LEU A 182 -4.01 -17.90 3.93
C LEU A 182 -3.64 -19.10 3.05
N LYS A 183 -4.33 -19.20 1.93
CA LYS A 183 -4.19 -20.28 0.95
C LYS A 183 -4.11 -19.70 -0.46
N ASP A 184 -3.58 -20.49 -1.37
CA ASP A 184 -3.56 -20.19 -2.79
C ASP A 184 -4.96 -19.81 -3.31
N GLY A 185 -5.06 -18.68 -4.00
CA GLY A 185 -6.30 -18.14 -4.54
C GLY A 185 -7.16 -17.34 -3.55
N ASP A 186 -6.71 -17.11 -2.31
CA ASP A 186 -7.48 -16.33 -1.34
C ASP A 186 -7.55 -14.84 -1.72
N ASP A 187 -8.74 -14.26 -1.55
CA ASP A 187 -8.95 -12.82 -1.61
C ASP A 187 -8.60 -12.16 -0.28
N VAL A 188 -7.82 -11.10 -0.32
CA VAL A 188 -7.36 -10.33 0.85
C VAL A 188 -7.74 -8.86 0.67
N LEU A 189 -8.41 -8.27 1.66
CA LEU A 189 -8.67 -6.84 1.71
C LEU A 189 -7.47 -6.11 2.31
N GLN A 190 -7.00 -5.06 1.65
CA GLN A 190 -6.00 -4.15 2.21
C GLN A 190 -6.42 -2.70 2.01
N ILE A 191 -6.53 -1.92 3.09
CA ILE A 191 -6.70 -0.47 2.94
C ILE A 191 -5.34 0.18 2.78
N SER A 192 -5.19 0.91 1.68
CA SER A 192 -3.95 1.54 1.25
C SER A 192 -4.12 3.06 1.06
N HIS A 193 -3.10 3.71 0.53
CA HIS A 193 -2.95 5.16 0.47
C HIS A 193 -2.53 5.61 -0.93
N GLY A 194 -2.69 6.92 -1.19
CA GLY A 194 -2.52 7.48 -2.52
C GLY A 194 -1.13 7.31 -3.12
N ASN A 195 -0.07 7.68 -2.39
CA ASN A 195 1.30 7.53 -2.88
C ASN A 195 1.78 6.08 -2.85
N THR A 196 1.29 5.28 -1.90
CA THR A 196 1.61 3.85 -1.84
C THR A 196 1.07 3.13 -3.08
N LEU A 197 -0.19 3.37 -3.46
CA LEU A 197 -0.77 2.78 -4.67
C LEU A 197 -0.05 3.29 -5.94
N LEU A 198 0.23 4.59 -6.03
CA LEU A 198 0.99 5.15 -7.14
C LEU A 198 2.39 4.51 -7.25
N SER A 199 3.06 4.30 -6.13
CA SER A 199 4.39 3.69 -6.09
C SER A 199 4.37 2.23 -6.50
N LEU A 200 3.36 1.46 -6.06
CA LEU A 200 3.15 0.08 -6.51
C LEU A 200 2.87 0.04 -8.02
N GLY A 201 1.99 0.91 -8.51
CA GLY A 201 1.71 1.03 -9.94
C GLY A 201 2.96 1.35 -10.76
N HIS A 202 3.77 2.31 -10.31
CA HIS A 202 5.03 2.67 -10.97
C HIS A 202 6.04 1.52 -10.98
N ARG A 203 6.17 0.80 -9.87
CA ARG A 203 7.18 -0.27 -9.74
C ARG A 203 6.80 -1.53 -10.50
N PHE A 204 5.50 -1.87 -10.56
CA PHE A 204 5.00 -3.16 -11.06
C PHE A 204 4.04 -3.06 -12.25
N GLY A 205 3.60 -1.86 -12.62
CA GLY A 205 2.62 -1.64 -13.70
C GLY A 205 3.21 -1.65 -15.13
N GLY A 206 4.53 -1.83 -15.24
CA GLY A 206 5.21 -1.86 -16.53
C GLY A 206 5.57 -0.48 -17.09
N PRO A 207 6.21 -0.44 -18.29
CA PRO A 207 6.78 0.78 -18.85
C PRO A 207 5.76 1.85 -19.26
N ASP A 208 4.51 1.44 -19.51
CA ASP A 208 3.42 2.32 -19.96
C ASP A 208 2.58 2.87 -18.79
N PHE A 209 3.00 2.63 -17.53
CA PHE A 209 2.26 3.12 -16.37
C PHE A 209 2.31 4.65 -16.28
N ASP A 210 1.13 5.28 -16.29
CA ASP A 210 1.01 6.75 -16.17
C ASP A 210 1.08 7.22 -14.71
N LEU A 211 2.19 7.86 -14.35
CA LEU A 211 2.40 8.46 -13.02
C LEU A 211 1.43 9.62 -12.69
N ASN A 212 0.73 10.16 -13.69
CA ASN A 212 -0.28 11.19 -13.46
C ASN A 212 -1.65 10.59 -13.08
N GLU A 213 -1.86 9.30 -13.32
CA GLU A 213 -3.09 8.59 -12.95
C GLU A 213 -3.08 8.26 -11.46
N ARG A 214 -3.50 9.23 -10.64
CA ARG A 214 -3.61 9.03 -9.19
C ARG A 214 -4.89 8.28 -8.85
N PRO A 215 -4.84 7.22 -8.04
CA PRO A 215 -6.04 6.49 -7.64
C PRO A 215 -6.96 7.41 -6.82
N ALA A 216 -8.26 7.45 -7.16
CA ALA A 216 -9.25 8.23 -6.41
C ALA A 216 -9.46 7.64 -5.00
N ASN A 217 -9.95 8.45 -4.04
CA ASN A 217 -10.39 7.93 -2.75
C ASN A 217 -11.49 6.87 -2.96
N GLY A 218 -11.43 5.74 -2.25
CA GLY A 218 -12.34 4.62 -2.42
C GLY A 218 -12.14 3.79 -3.69
N SER A 219 -11.16 4.12 -4.55
CA SER A 219 -10.83 3.28 -5.70
C SER A 219 -10.17 1.97 -5.27
N VAL A 220 -10.31 0.94 -6.10
CA VAL A 220 -9.78 -0.39 -5.88
C VAL A 220 -8.67 -0.67 -6.88
N THR A 221 -7.52 -1.10 -6.40
CA THR A 221 -6.43 -1.68 -7.20
C THR A 221 -6.34 -3.15 -6.84
N VAL A 222 -6.34 -4.03 -7.84
CA VAL A 222 -6.21 -5.47 -7.64
C VAL A 222 -4.82 -5.89 -8.08
N ILE A 223 -4.15 -6.65 -7.25
CA ILE A 223 -2.85 -7.24 -7.55
C ILE A 223 -2.85 -8.72 -7.24
N ASP A 224 -2.13 -9.50 -8.04
CA ASP A 224 -1.75 -10.85 -7.71
C ASP A 224 -0.40 -10.81 -7.01
N PHE A 225 -0.33 -11.42 -5.83
CA PHE A 225 0.86 -11.47 -4.99
C PHE A 225 1.34 -12.91 -4.84
N ASP A 226 2.48 -13.24 -5.46
CA ASP A 226 3.15 -14.53 -5.37
C ASP A 226 4.08 -14.52 -4.15
N THR A 227 3.67 -15.20 -3.08
CA THR A 227 4.36 -15.18 -1.79
C THR A 227 5.72 -15.89 -1.80
N ASP A 228 6.00 -16.72 -2.83
CA ASP A 228 7.24 -17.48 -2.94
C ASP A 228 8.34 -16.74 -3.70
N LYS A 229 8.02 -15.60 -4.32
CA LYS A 229 8.97 -14.78 -5.05
C LYS A 229 9.56 -13.66 -4.19
N PRO A 230 10.79 -13.22 -4.52
CA PRO A 230 11.31 -11.97 -3.99
C PRO A 230 10.34 -10.81 -4.31
N PHE A 231 10.17 -9.87 -3.37
CA PHE A 231 9.18 -8.79 -3.51
C PHE A 231 9.25 -8.06 -4.86
N GLY A 232 10.46 -7.84 -5.40
CA GLY A 232 10.63 -7.18 -6.71
C GLY A 232 10.00 -7.91 -7.90
N GLU A 233 9.66 -9.19 -7.76
CA GLU A 233 9.07 -10.05 -8.80
C GLU A 233 7.71 -10.66 -8.38
N ALA A 234 7.28 -10.37 -7.13
CA ALA A 234 6.14 -11.02 -6.50
C ALA A 234 4.78 -10.41 -6.87
N VAL A 235 4.76 -9.17 -7.37
CA VAL A 235 3.54 -8.38 -7.56
C VAL A 235 3.24 -8.24 -9.05
N THR A 236 1.99 -8.56 -9.43
CA THR A 236 1.43 -8.30 -10.76
C THR A 236 0.20 -7.41 -10.62
N ILE A 237 0.17 -6.28 -11.30
CA ILE A 237 -1.00 -5.39 -11.32
C ILE A 237 -2.07 -6.00 -12.24
N VAL A 238 -3.21 -6.40 -11.68
CA VAL A 238 -4.35 -6.93 -12.43
C VAL A 238 -5.26 -5.80 -12.91
N SER A 239 -5.55 -4.84 -12.02
CA SER A 239 -6.27 -3.62 -12.35
C SER A 239 -5.83 -2.49 -11.42
N TYR A 240 -5.87 -1.24 -11.90
CA TYR A 240 -5.39 -0.09 -11.15
C TYR A 240 -6.46 0.98 -11.01
N GLY A 241 -6.73 1.45 -9.78
CA GLY A 241 -7.50 2.64 -9.47
C GLY A 241 -8.96 2.66 -9.97
N LYS A 242 -9.61 1.52 -10.10
CA LYS A 242 -10.99 1.39 -10.63
C LYS A 242 -12.04 1.67 -9.55
#